data_e65ebf6368f757211859650a6e4c707d
#
_entry.id   e65ebf6368f757211859650a6e4c707d
#
_cell.length_a   1.000
_cell.length_b   1.000
_cell.length_c   1.000
_cell.angle_alpha   90.00
_cell.angle_beta   90.00
_cell.angle_gamma   90.00
#
_symmetry.space_group_name_H-M   'P 1'
#
loop_
_entity.id
_entity.type
_entity.pdbx_description
1 polymer ?
#
loop_
_entity_poly.entity_id
_entity_poly.type
_entity_poly.pdbx_seq_one_letter_code
_entity_poly.pdbx_strand_id
1 'polypeptide(L)'
;ATTSAEAAAAYQGEPMTFGPNYLIPKPFDPRLMGVVACAVAKAAMDTGVATRPIEDMVAYRERLDGSVFKSAMIMRPVFEAARSTSRRIIFAEGEDERVLRATSAILEEMTDKPILIGRPDVIEQRCERAGLSIRPDKDFEVINPQSDSRYRDYWQSYHQLLERNGVTPDIARAIMRTNSTAIAAVAVHRNDADSMICGTFGQYLWHLNYVNQVLGRDGKSPVGALSLMIQEDGPLFIADTQVNAVPTPLQIADSICGAARHARRFGVEPKVAMCSHSNFGNLDTDSGRRMRAALEILDQRGVDFVYEGEMSADAALDPVLRQRVFPATRLQGAANILVFAYTDAANVARNMLKFKAGGLEVGPILMGMANRAHIVTPAITPRGLLNMCALAGTPLHHYG
;
A
#
# COMPACT_ATOMS: atom_id res chain seq x y z
N ALA A 1 -3.42 3.49 34.06
CA ALA A 1 -2.63 2.58 33.22
C ALA A 1 -1.44 3.35 32.65
N THR A 2 -0.24 2.82 32.81
CA THR A 2 0.97 3.40 32.19
C THR A 2 0.96 3.08 30.69
N THR A 3 1.43 4.02 29.87
CA THR A 3 1.63 3.82 28.44
C THR A 3 2.62 2.68 28.22
N SER A 4 2.37 1.81 27.24
CA SER A 4 3.37 0.80 26.86
C SER A 4 4.61 1.47 26.27
N ALA A 5 5.79 0.84 26.38
CA ALA A 5 7.03 1.38 25.81
C ALA A 5 6.91 1.57 24.29
N GLU A 6 6.15 0.71 23.62
CA GLU A 6 5.86 0.77 22.19
C GLU A 6 4.93 1.95 21.84
N ALA A 7 3.88 2.19 22.65
CA ALA A 7 3.00 3.34 22.45
C ALA A 7 3.77 4.65 22.77
N ALA A 8 4.61 4.69 23.79
CA ALA A 8 5.46 5.85 24.09
C ALA A 8 6.47 6.15 22.98
N ALA A 9 7.08 5.12 22.38
CA ALA A 9 7.98 5.26 21.24
C ALA A 9 7.27 5.74 19.97
N ALA A 10 6.03 5.28 19.73
CA ALA A 10 5.20 5.72 18.60
C ALA A 10 4.76 7.20 18.72
N TYR A 11 4.76 7.77 19.92
CA TYR A 11 4.35 9.14 20.21
C TYR A 11 5.48 10.01 20.76
N GLN A 12 6.71 9.87 20.26
CA GLN A 12 7.88 10.73 20.56
C GLN A 12 8.38 10.68 22.01
N GLY A 13 8.13 9.61 22.74
CA GLY A 13 8.75 9.39 24.05
C GLY A 13 8.17 10.19 25.22
N GLU A 14 7.12 10.98 25.03
CA GLU A 14 6.42 11.61 26.15
C GLU A 14 5.69 10.55 26.99
N PRO A 15 5.97 10.46 28.29
CA PRO A 15 5.25 9.56 29.18
C PRO A 15 3.81 10.05 29.36
N MET A 16 2.87 9.44 28.64
CA MET A 16 1.45 9.72 28.79
C MET A 16 0.90 8.91 29.97
N THR A 17 0.53 9.61 31.02
CA THR A 17 -0.13 9.00 32.20
C THR A 17 -1.65 9.28 32.16
N PHE A 18 -2.42 8.32 32.64
CA PHE A 18 -3.88 8.49 32.76
C PHE A 18 -4.22 9.79 33.52
N GLY A 19 -5.04 10.63 32.91
CA GLY A 19 -5.43 11.93 33.46
C GLY A 19 -6.37 12.65 32.51
N PRO A 20 -6.73 13.94 32.80
CA PRO A 20 -7.68 14.70 32.00
C PRO A 20 -7.33 14.82 30.51
N ASN A 21 -6.05 14.75 30.18
CA ASN A 21 -5.55 14.83 28.80
C ASN A 21 -5.29 13.45 28.15
N TYR A 22 -5.46 12.34 28.91
CA TYR A 22 -5.25 10.97 28.42
C TYR A 22 -6.20 10.01 29.10
N LEU A 23 -7.47 10.08 28.71
CA LEU A 23 -8.56 9.24 29.25
C LEU A 23 -8.71 7.94 28.45
N ILE A 24 -8.47 7.99 27.14
CA ILE A 24 -8.62 6.86 26.23
C ILE A 24 -7.25 6.53 25.65
N PRO A 25 -6.79 5.26 25.71
CA PRO A 25 -5.54 4.84 25.09
C PRO A 25 -5.56 5.15 23.59
N LYS A 26 -4.43 5.62 23.07
CA LYS A 26 -4.32 5.95 21.65
C LYS A 26 -4.33 4.71 20.75
N PRO A 27 -4.77 4.81 19.48
CA PRO A 27 -5.02 3.68 18.57
C PRO A 27 -3.82 2.73 18.36
N PHE A 28 -2.60 3.20 18.56
CA PHE A 28 -1.37 2.38 18.46
C PHE A 28 -0.94 1.70 19.76
N ASP A 29 -1.75 1.76 20.82
CA ASP A 29 -1.46 0.92 21.97
C ASP A 29 -1.79 -0.55 21.59
N PRO A 30 -0.76 -1.41 21.43
CA PRO A 30 -0.97 -2.78 20.97
C PRO A 30 -1.88 -3.60 21.89
N ARG A 31 -2.01 -3.19 23.16
CA ARG A 31 -2.88 -3.82 24.14
C ARG A 31 -4.37 -3.65 23.82
N LEU A 32 -4.74 -2.60 23.08
CA LEU A 32 -6.15 -2.31 22.75
C LEU A 32 -6.76 -3.40 21.88
N MET A 33 -6.03 -3.91 20.89
CA MET A 33 -6.57 -4.91 19.98
C MET A 33 -6.96 -6.18 20.75
N GLY A 34 -6.09 -6.69 21.61
CA GLY A 34 -6.38 -7.87 22.43
C GLY A 34 -7.51 -7.62 23.45
N VAL A 35 -7.53 -6.46 24.10
CA VAL A 35 -8.52 -6.15 25.13
C VAL A 35 -9.88 -5.77 24.54
N VAL A 36 -9.91 -4.81 23.61
CA VAL A 36 -11.17 -4.27 23.07
C VAL A 36 -11.83 -5.27 22.12
N ALA A 37 -11.08 -5.90 21.20
CA ALA A 37 -11.65 -6.87 20.29
C ALA A 37 -12.20 -8.10 21.01
N CYS A 38 -11.51 -8.59 22.05
CA CYS A 38 -12.02 -9.68 22.88
C CYS A 38 -13.28 -9.29 23.65
N ALA A 39 -13.35 -8.07 24.20
CA ALA A 39 -14.53 -7.59 24.90
C ALA A 39 -15.75 -7.45 23.96
N VAL A 40 -15.53 -6.90 22.75
CA VAL A 40 -16.58 -6.77 21.72
C VAL A 40 -17.04 -8.14 21.23
N ALA A 41 -16.11 -9.07 20.94
CA ALA A 41 -16.44 -10.42 20.51
C ALA A 41 -17.26 -11.16 21.60
N LYS A 42 -16.87 -11.04 22.86
CA LYS A 42 -17.61 -11.62 23.98
C LYS A 42 -19.02 -11.02 24.10
N ALA A 43 -19.15 -9.70 24.05
CA ALA A 43 -20.46 -9.04 24.08
C ALA A 43 -21.34 -9.47 22.90
N ALA A 44 -20.80 -9.63 21.70
CA ALA A 44 -21.55 -10.12 20.55
C ALA A 44 -22.03 -11.56 20.72
N MET A 45 -21.24 -12.42 21.35
CA MET A 45 -21.65 -13.80 21.68
C MET A 45 -22.71 -13.79 22.79
N ASP A 46 -22.51 -13.02 23.86
CA ASP A 46 -23.43 -12.94 25.00
C ASP A 46 -24.80 -12.38 24.60
N THR A 47 -24.85 -11.48 23.61
CA THR A 47 -26.10 -10.90 23.08
C THR A 47 -26.71 -11.71 21.95
N GLY A 48 -26.08 -12.79 21.49
CA GLY A 48 -26.57 -13.65 20.42
C GLY A 48 -26.50 -13.08 19.01
N VAL A 49 -25.83 -11.94 18.80
CA VAL A 49 -25.64 -11.34 17.44
C VAL A 49 -24.46 -11.93 16.69
N ALA A 50 -23.62 -12.72 17.36
CA ALA A 50 -22.48 -13.36 16.73
C ALA A 50 -22.94 -14.50 15.80
N THR A 51 -22.72 -14.37 14.50
CA THR A 51 -23.00 -15.41 13.50
C THR A 51 -21.94 -16.52 13.47
N ARG A 52 -20.77 -16.25 14.02
CA ARG A 52 -19.63 -17.19 14.16
C ARG A 52 -19.03 -17.07 15.56
N PRO A 53 -19.54 -17.79 16.56
CA PRO A 53 -18.99 -17.78 17.91
C PRO A 53 -17.53 -18.22 17.94
N ILE A 54 -16.74 -17.61 18.83
CA ILE A 54 -15.33 -17.96 19.04
C ILE A 54 -15.28 -19.03 20.13
N GLU A 55 -14.79 -20.22 19.78
CA GLU A 55 -14.73 -21.37 20.72
C GLU A 55 -13.63 -21.19 21.76
N ASP A 56 -12.48 -20.63 21.38
CA ASP A 56 -11.34 -20.39 22.27
C ASP A 56 -10.94 -18.91 22.27
N MET A 57 -11.38 -18.19 23.29
CA MET A 57 -11.09 -16.76 23.49
C MET A 57 -9.62 -16.50 23.87
N VAL A 58 -8.90 -17.48 24.43
CA VAL A 58 -7.48 -17.32 24.79
C VAL A 58 -6.64 -17.35 23.52
N ALA A 59 -6.82 -18.37 22.68
CA ALA A 59 -6.15 -18.47 21.39
C ALA A 59 -6.52 -17.29 20.46
N TYR A 60 -7.76 -16.81 20.53
CA TYR A 60 -8.18 -15.61 19.79
C TYR A 60 -7.41 -14.38 20.22
N ARG A 61 -7.26 -14.16 21.52
CA ARG A 61 -6.49 -13.04 22.08
C ARG A 61 -5.01 -13.11 21.70
N GLU A 62 -4.38 -14.28 21.87
CA GLU A 62 -2.97 -14.50 21.52
C GLU A 62 -2.71 -14.21 20.03
N ARG A 63 -3.62 -14.62 19.15
CA ARG A 63 -3.54 -14.31 17.70
C ARG A 63 -3.65 -12.82 17.40
N LEU A 64 -4.54 -12.09 18.10
CA LEU A 64 -4.69 -10.65 17.94
C LEU A 64 -3.45 -9.90 18.45
N ASP A 65 -2.96 -10.22 19.63
CA ASP A 65 -1.78 -9.60 20.23
C ASP A 65 -0.54 -9.83 19.35
N GLY A 66 -0.36 -11.04 18.80
CA GLY A 66 0.73 -11.36 17.87
C GLY A 66 0.65 -10.59 16.54
N SER A 67 -0.54 -10.46 15.98
CA SER A 67 -0.76 -9.77 14.70
C SER A 67 -0.49 -8.26 14.77
N VAL A 68 -0.94 -7.58 15.81
CA VAL A 68 -0.78 -6.12 15.98
C VAL A 68 0.67 -5.74 16.23
N PHE A 69 1.35 -6.48 17.08
CA PHE A 69 2.75 -6.23 17.39
C PHE A 69 3.65 -6.33 16.14
N LYS A 70 3.47 -7.37 15.32
CA LYS A 70 4.27 -7.59 14.12
C LYS A 70 4.02 -6.54 13.03
N SER A 71 2.75 -6.16 12.79
CA SER A 71 2.42 -5.13 11.79
C SER A 71 2.94 -3.75 12.18
N ALA A 72 2.87 -3.39 13.46
CA ALA A 72 3.41 -2.14 13.98
C ALA A 72 4.94 -2.08 13.84
N MET A 73 5.64 -3.18 14.10
CA MET A 73 7.10 -3.26 13.92
C MET A 73 7.50 -3.09 12.45
N ILE A 74 6.83 -3.78 11.53
CA ILE A 74 7.17 -3.73 10.10
C ILE A 74 6.86 -2.34 9.50
N MET A 75 5.78 -1.70 9.93
CA MET A 75 5.41 -0.36 9.46
C MET A 75 6.19 0.78 10.14
N ARG A 76 6.85 0.52 11.28
CA ARG A 76 7.53 1.53 12.08
C ARG A 76 8.54 2.37 11.28
N PRO A 77 9.47 1.79 10.51
CA PRO A 77 10.43 2.60 9.73
C PRO A 77 9.75 3.55 8.75
N VAL A 78 8.63 3.10 8.14
CA VAL A 78 7.84 3.89 7.19
C VAL A 78 7.18 5.08 7.89
N PHE A 79 6.56 4.87 9.06
CA PHE A 79 5.95 5.96 9.83
C PHE A 79 6.98 6.96 10.37
N GLU A 80 8.12 6.48 10.84
CA GLU A 80 9.22 7.35 11.30
C GLU A 80 9.74 8.22 10.15
N ALA A 81 9.96 7.64 8.97
CA ALA A 81 10.38 8.37 7.78
C ALA A 81 9.32 9.36 7.30
N ALA A 82 8.03 8.99 7.31
CA ALA A 82 6.94 9.88 6.90
C ALA A 82 6.80 11.09 7.84
N ARG A 83 6.98 10.91 9.14
CA ARG A 83 6.93 12.02 10.13
C ARG A 83 8.09 13.00 9.98
N SER A 84 9.22 12.57 9.46
CA SER A 84 10.39 13.45 9.21
C SER A 84 10.26 14.30 7.94
N THR A 85 9.23 14.03 7.12
CA THR A 85 8.99 14.71 5.85
C THR A 85 7.60 15.33 5.86
N SER A 86 7.48 16.59 5.46
CA SER A 86 6.17 17.24 5.28
C SER A 86 5.74 17.11 3.83
N ARG A 87 4.91 16.11 3.51
CA ARG A 87 4.37 15.87 2.16
C ARG A 87 2.87 16.00 2.12
N ARG A 88 2.37 16.73 1.13
CA ARG A 88 0.93 16.92 0.89
C ARG A 88 0.38 15.71 0.13
N ILE A 89 -0.44 14.91 0.78
CA ILE A 89 -1.02 13.70 0.19
C ILE A 89 -2.48 13.98 -0.18
N ILE A 90 -2.82 13.79 -1.46
CA ILE A 90 -4.18 13.98 -1.96
C ILE A 90 -4.91 12.64 -2.13
N PHE A 91 -6.13 12.56 -1.60
CA PHE A 91 -7.03 11.42 -1.76
C PHE A 91 -8.08 11.75 -2.81
N ALA A 92 -8.12 10.94 -3.88
CA ALA A 92 -9.04 11.15 -4.99
C ALA A 92 -10.52 10.94 -4.59
N GLU A 93 -10.78 10.02 -3.67
CA GLU A 93 -12.14 9.68 -3.23
C GLU A 93 -12.41 10.24 -1.82
N GLY A 94 -12.31 11.57 -1.66
CA GLY A 94 -12.42 12.23 -0.36
C GLY A 94 -13.80 12.12 0.30
N GLU A 95 -14.85 11.76 -0.44
CA GLU A 95 -16.17 11.49 0.11
C GLU A 95 -16.32 10.04 0.65
N ASP A 96 -15.37 9.12 0.42
CA ASP A 96 -15.46 7.75 0.93
C ASP A 96 -15.28 7.72 2.46
N GLU A 97 -16.18 7.06 3.17
CA GLU A 97 -16.14 6.98 4.65
C GLU A 97 -14.82 6.40 5.15
N ARG A 98 -14.23 5.44 4.44
CA ARG A 98 -12.94 4.85 4.79
C ARG A 98 -11.81 5.88 4.71
N VAL A 99 -11.86 6.77 3.70
CA VAL A 99 -10.92 7.89 3.56
C VAL A 99 -11.11 8.90 4.70
N LEU A 100 -12.34 9.22 5.07
CA LEU A 100 -12.63 10.14 6.17
C LEU A 100 -12.14 9.59 7.52
N ARG A 101 -12.34 8.30 7.78
CA ARG A 101 -11.80 7.61 8.97
C ARG A 101 -10.28 7.57 8.96
N ALA A 102 -9.67 7.31 7.80
CA ALA A 102 -8.22 7.37 7.65
C ALA A 102 -7.69 8.80 7.85
N THR A 103 -8.38 9.81 7.33
CA THR A 103 -8.04 11.23 7.53
C THR A 103 -8.01 11.60 9.01
N SER A 104 -9.01 11.17 9.80
CA SER A 104 -9.00 11.38 11.25
C SER A 104 -7.76 10.77 11.91
N ALA A 105 -7.41 9.53 11.54
CA ALA A 105 -6.22 8.86 12.06
C ALA A 105 -4.91 9.54 11.59
N ILE A 106 -4.85 10.01 10.33
CA ILE A 106 -3.69 10.74 9.79
C ILE A 106 -3.44 12.02 10.59
N LEU A 107 -4.49 12.78 10.91
CA LEU A 107 -4.39 14.02 11.68
C LEU A 107 -3.93 13.78 13.14
N GLU A 108 -4.20 12.60 13.69
CA GLU A 108 -3.75 12.21 15.02
C GLU A 108 -2.29 11.70 15.01
N GLU A 109 -1.87 11.00 13.96
CA GLU A 109 -0.62 10.23 13.92
C GLU A 109 0.48 10.89 13.10
N MET A 110 0.13 11.79 12.18
CA MET A 110 1.03 12.48 11.27
C MET A 110 0.86 14.00 11.39
N THR A 111 1.88 14.76 11.01
CA THR A 111 1.86 16.24 11.09
C THR A 111 1.23 16.88 9.87
N ASP A 112 1.00 16.13 8.80
CA ASP A 112 0.57 16.65 7.50
C ASP A 112 -0.95 16.75 7.41
N LYS A 113 -1.44 17.81 6.78
CA LYS A 113 -2.87 17.95 6.45
C LYS A 113 -3.11 17.28 5.10
N PRO A 114 -3.94 16.22 5.04
CA PRO A 114 -4.32 15.61 3.77
C PRO A 114 -5.21 16.55 2.95
N ILE A 115 -5.22 16.34 1.62
CA ILE A 115 -6.10 17.02 0.68
C ILE A 115 -7.14 16.02 0.22
N LEU A 116 -8.41 16.37 0.29
CA LEU A 116 -9.52 15.50 -0.13
C LEU A 116 -10.23 16.09 -1.35
N ILE A 117 -10.44 15.27 -2.39
CA ILE A 117 -11.29 15.67 -3.52
C ILE A 117 -12.72 15.27 -3.23
N GLY A 118 -13.64 16.26 -3.22
CA GLY A 118 -15.05 16.01 -2.95
C GLY A 118 -15.83 17.29 -2.69
N ARG A 119 -17.12 17.14 -2.41
CA ARG A 119 -18.02 18.25 -2.05
C ARG A 119 -17.98 18.46 -0.54
N PRO A 120 -17.63 19.67 -0.07
CA PRO A 120 -17.48 19.95 1.37
C PRO A 120 -18.72 19.58 2.21
N ASP A 121 -19.90 19.92 1.73
CA ASP A 121 -21.18 19.62 2.39
C ASP A 121 -21.44 18.11 2.53
N VAL A 122 -21.09 17.32 1.51
CA VAL A 122 -21.20 15.85 1.55
C VAL A 122 -20.18 15.25 2.51
N ILE A 123 -18.95 15.77 2.50
CA ILE A 123 -17.89 15.35 3.42
C ILE A 123 -18.30 15.63 4.86
N GLU A 124 -18.80 16.84 5.16
CA GLU A 124 -19.24 17.21 6.50
C GLU A 124 -20.37 16.31 6.98
N GLN A 125 -21.42 16.12 6.17
CA GLN A 125 -22.51 15.20 6.50
C GLN A 125 -22.05 13.77 6.78
N ARG A 126 -21.09 13.27 6.02
CA ARG A 126 -20.53 11.92 6.22
C ARG A 126 -19.67 11.83 7.47
N CYS A 127 -18.90 12.89 7.79
CA CYS A 127 -18.15 12.97 9.04
C CYS A 127 -19.09 12.92 10.24
N GLU A 128 -20.14 13.71 10.24
CA GLU A 128 -21.17 13.72 11.31
C GLU A 128 -21.81 12.33 11.47
N ARG A 129 -22.24 11.71 10.38
CA ARG A 129 -22.84 10.36 10.40
C ARG A 129 -21.86 9.30 10.92
N ALA A 130 -20.58 9.43 10.60
CA ALA A 130 -19.52 8.52 11.04
C ALA A 130 -19.00 8.82 12.47
N GLY A 131 -19.50 9.89 13.12
CA GLY A 131 -19.07 10.32 14.46
C GLY A 131 -17.65 10.90 14.48
N LEU A 132 -17.18 11.46 13.35
CA LEU A 132 -15.86 12.07 13.22
C LEU A 132 -15.92 13.56 13.53
N SER A 133 -14.98 14.07 14.32
CA SER A 133 -14.90 15.48 14.73
C SER A 133 -14.09 16.36 13.77
N ILE A 134 -13.59 15.83 12.66
CA ILE A 134 -12.80 16.52 11.65
C ILE A 134 -13.70 17.36 10.73
N ARG A 135 -13.20 18.52 10.28
CA ARG A 135 -13.97 19.49 9.47
C ARG A 135 -13.21 19.94 8.23
N PRO A 136 -13.90 20.06 7.07
CA PRO A 136 -13.36 20.66 5.86
C PRO A 136 -12.73 22.04 6.12
N ASP A 137 -11.65 22.35 5.41
CA ASP A 137 -10.89 23.61 5.40
C ASP A 137 -10.29 24.03 6.75
N LYS A 138 -10.68 23.39 7.86
CA LYS A 138 -10.09 23.59 9.18
C LYS A 138 -8.99 22.56 9.45
N ASP A 139 -9.31 21.29 9.34
CA ASP A 139 -8.44 20.19 9.71
C ASP A 139 -7.72 19.60 8.49
N PHE A 140 -8.35 19.66 7.32
CA PHE A 140 -7.80 19.20 6.03
C PHE A 140 -8.29 20.09 4.88
N GLU A 141 -7.56 20.13 3.77
CA GLU A 141 -7.93 20.89 2.57
C GLU A 141 -8.93 20.11 1.72
N VAL A 142 -9.87 20.81 1.07
CA VAL A 142 -10.83 20.22 0.13
C VAL A 142 -10.68 20.84 -1.26
N ILE A 143 -10.55 19.98 -2.27
CA ILE A 143 -10.69 20.36 -3.68
C ILE A 143 -12.10 19.98 -4.13
N ASN A 144 -12.99 20.98 -4.27
CA ASN A 144 -14.32 20.75 -4.79
C ASN A 144 -14.31 20.83 -6.33
N PRO A 145 -14.55 19.73 -7.07
CA PRO A 145 -14.52 19.73 -8.53
C PRO A 145 -15.49 20.73 -9.17
N GLN A 146 -16.53 21.16 -8.44
CA GLN A 146 -17.55 22.05 -8.97
C GLN A 146 -17.22 23.54 -8.81
N SER A 147 -16.44 23.92 -7.80
CA SER A 147 -16.23 25.33 -7.44
C SER A 147 -14.78 25.73 -7.15
N ASP A 148 -13.83 24.78 -7.19
CA ASP A 148 -12.42 25.08 -6.89
C ASP A 148 -11.85 26.12 -7.85
N SER A 149 -11.13 27.11 -7.33
CA SER A 149 -10.51 28.18 -8.11
C SER A 149 -9.47 27.68 -9.09
N ARG A 150 -8.81 26.56 -8.79
CA ARG A 150 -7.77 25.90 -9.65
C ARG A 150 -8.36 25.17 -10.84
N TYR A 151 -9.69 25.03 -10.95
CA TYR A 151 -10.34 24.27 -12.02
C TYR A 151 -9.87 24.67 -13.43
N ARG A 152 -9.73 26.00 -13.68
CA ARG A 152 -9.28 26.48 -14.98
C ARG A 152 -7.87 25.99 -15.30
N ASP A 153 -6.97 26.11 -14.36
CA ASP A 153 -5.58 25.68 -14.52
C ASP A 153 -5.47 24.17 -14.69
N TYR A 154 -6.31 23.40 -13.97
CA TYR A 154 -6.32 21.94 -14.05
C TYR A 154 -6.75 21.44 -15.42
N TRP A 155 -7.89 21.92 -15.96
CA TRP A 155 -8.30 21.48 -17.29
C TRP A 155 -7.35 21.96 -18.39
N GLN A 156 -6.74 23.14 -18.27
CA GLN A 156 -5.74 23.60 -19.21
C GLN A 156 -4.48 22.74 -19.17
N SER A 157 -3.97 22.41 -17.99
CA SER A 157 -2.83 21.50 -17.83
C SER A 157 -3.14 20.10 -18.36
N TYR A 158 -4.31 19.55 -18.07
CA TYR A 158 -4.73 18.26 -18.59
C TYR A 158 -4.86 18.25 -20.10
N HIS A 159 -5.47 19.28 -20.69
CA HIS A 159 -5.54 19.45 -22.15
C HIS A 159 -4.16 19.55 -22.76
N GLN A 160 -3.29 20.42 -22.26
CA GLN A 160 -1.93 20.63 -22.78
C GLN A 160 -1.10 19.33 -22.76
N LEU A 161 -1.25 18.50 -21.73
CA LEU A 161 -0.60 17.21 -21.65
C LEU A 161 -1.11 16.21 -22.68
N LEU A 162 -2.41 16.27 -23.03
CA LEU A 162 -3.10 15.20 -23.79
C LEU A 162 -3.69 15.63 -25.12
N GLU A 163 -3.50 16.86 -25.57
CA GLU A 163 -4.03 17.36 -26.85
C GLU A 163 -3.62 16.50 -28.05
N ARG A 164 -2.36 16.04 -28.07
CA ARG A 164 -1.85 15.13 -29.12
C ARG A 164 -2.34 13.68 -28.99
N ASN A 165 -3.05 13.38 -27.90
CA ASN A 165 -3.76 12.12 -27.67
C ASN A 165 -5.26 12.26 -27.91
N GLY A 166 -5.72 13.35 -28.56
CA GLY A 166 -7.11 13.55 -28.93
C GLY A 166 -8.00 14.14 -27.84
N VAL A 167 -7.45 14.63 -26.74
CA VAL A 167 -8.23 15.30 -25.69
C VAL A 167 -8.48 16.75 -26.10
N THR A 168 -9.73 17.07 -26.42
CA THR A 168 -10.17 18.45 -26.72
C THR A 168 -10.34 19.28 -25.46
N PRO A 169 -10.38 20.62 -25.52
CA PRO A 169 -10.68 21.46 -24.36
C PRO A 169 -11.98 21.10 -23.65
N ASP A 170 -13.03 20.70 -24.38
CA ASP A 170 -14.32 20.32 -23.79
C ASP A 170 -14.24 18.96 -23.06
N ILE A 171 -13.51 18.01 -23.61
CA ILE A 171 -13.22 16.74 -22.93
C ILE A 171 -12.43 17.00 -21.65
N ALA A 172 -11.39 17.85 -21.72
CA ALA A 172 -10.58 18.19 -20.55
C ALA A 172 -11.42 18.87 -19.44
N ARG A 173 -12.31 19.78 -19.81
CA ARG A 173 -13.24 20.42 -18.85
C ARG A 173 -14.18 19.41 -18.20
N ALA A 174 -14.74 18.48 -18.98
CA ALA A 174 -15.64 17.45 -18.47
C ALA A 174 -14.89 16.52 -17.50
N ILE A 175 -13.70 16.04 -17.86
CA ILE A 175 -12.87 15.15 -17.02
C ILE A 175 -12.53 15.83 -15.69
N MET A 176 -12.10 17.09 -15.70
CA MET A 176 -11.77 17.83 -14.48
C MET A 176 -12.99 18.21 -13.61
N ARG A 177 -14.21 17.89 -14.04
CA ARG A 177 -15.44 18.01 -13.22
C ARG A 177 -15.91 16.68 -12.66
N THR A 178 -15.53 15.56 -13.29
CA THR A 178 -16.17 14.27 -13.00
C THR A 178 -15.20 13.16 -12.60
N ASN A 179 -13.91 13.32 -12.85
CA ASN A 179 -12.91 12.28 -12.62
C ASN A 179 -11.91 12.69 -11.53
N SER A 180 -12.16 12.26 -10.30
CA SER A 180 -11.33 12.59 -9.14
C SER A 180 -9.90 12.06 -9.27
N THR A 181 -9.68 10.90 -9.92
CA THR A 181 -8.32 10.36 -10.16
C THR A 181 -7.52 11.27 -11.09
N ALA A 182 -8.14 11.75 -12.18
CA ALA A 182 -7.48 12.68 -13.09
C ALA A 182 -7.20 14.03 -12.41
N ILE A 183 -8.14 14.53 -11.58
CA ILE A 183 -7.95 15.76 -10.80
C ILE A 183 -6.75 15.60 -9.85
N ALA A 184 -6.68 14.50 -9.10
CA ALA A 184 -5.58 14.22 -8.19
C ALA A 184 -4.23 14.12 -8.94
N ALA A 185 -4.21 13.44 -10.09
CA ALA A 185 -2.99 13.32 -10.91
C ALA A 185 -2.50 14.69 -11.41
N VAL A 186 -3.42 15.55 -11.87
CA VAL A 186 -3.08 16.92 -12.29
C VAL A 186 -2.59 17.76 -11.11
N ALA A 187 -3.21 17.66 -9.94
CA ALA A 187 -2.74 18.35 -8.74
C ALA A 187 -1.29 17.97 -8.39
N VAL A 188 -0.96 16.67 -8.46
CA VAL A 188 0.41 16.19 -8.26
C VAL A 188 1.35 16.66 -9.37
N HIS A 189 0.90 16.66 -10.63
CA HIS A 189 1.70 17.15 -11.76
C HIS A 189 2.06 18.63 -11.60
N ARG A 190 1.14 19.43 -11.11
CA ARG A 190 1.30 20.88 -10.88
C ARG A 190 2.03 21.21 -9.56
N ASN A 191 2.39 20.22 -8.77
CA ASN A 191 2.94 20.35 -7.42
C ASN A 191 2.00 21.04 -6.41
N ASP A 192 0.69 20.96 -6.62
CA ASP A 192 -0.31 21.32 -5.61
C ASP A 192 -0.42 20.23 -4.53
N ALA A 193 -0.04 19.00 -4.85
CA ALA A 193 0.20 17.89 -3.94
C ALA A 193 1.49 17.15 -4.29
N ASP A 194 2.06 16.41 -3.37
CA ASP A 194 3.34 15.71 -3.56
C ASP A 194 3.14 14.24 -3.95
N SER A 195 2.02 13.65 -3.53
CA SER A 195 1.61 12.29 -3.91
C SER A 195 0.09 12.14 -3.84
N MET A 196 -0.45 11.16 -4.56
CA MET A 196 -1.88 10.85 -4.57
C MET A 196 -2.17 9.41 -4.19
N ILE A 197 -3.36 9.21 -3.60
CA ILE A 197 -3.93 7.88 -3.34
C ILE A 197 -5.33 7.85 -3.97
N CYS A 198 -5.62 6.79 -4.74
CA CYS A 198 -6.93 6.55 -5.36
C CYS A 198 -7.26 5.05 -5.39
N GLY A 199 -8.49 4.68 -5.76
CA GLY A 199 -8.90 3.30 -6.00
C GLY A 199 -9.73 2.67 -4.89
N THR A 200 -10.37 3.47 -4.03
CA THR A 200 -11.33 2.93 -3.05
C THR A 200 -12.59 2.37 -3.71
N PHE A 201 -12.85 2.73 -4.97
CA PHE A 201 -13.86 2.10 -5.85
C PHE A 201 -13.30 1.97 -7.27
N GLY A 202 -13.97 1.19 -8.12
CA GLY A 202 -13.60 1.01 -9.51
C GLY A 202 -12.50 -0.03 -9.73
N GLN A 203 -12.02 -0.09 -10.96
CA GLN A 203 -11.01 -1.05 -11.37
C GLN A 203 -9.61 -0.44 -11.32
N TYR A 204 -8.64 -1.21 -10.85
CA TYR A 204 -7.25 -0.76 -10.71
C TYR A 204 -6.67 -0.19 -12.01
N LEU A 205 -6.83 -0.89 -13.14
CA LEU A 205 -6.29 -0.47 -14.44
C LEU A 205 -6.99 0.79 -14.98
N TRP A 206 -8.24 1.03 -14.61
CA TRP A 206 -8.93 2.28 -14.96
C TRP A 206 -8.27 3.48 -14.29
N HIS A 207 -7.99 3.40 -12.99
CA HIS A 207 -7.24 4.44 -12.27
C HIS A 207 -5.82 4.60 -12.84
N LEU A 208 -5.14 3.46 -13.08
CA LEU A 208 -3.78 3.45 -13.63
C LEU A 208 -3.68 4.19 -14.96
N ASN A 209 -4.69 4.06 -15.82
CA ASN A 209 -4.73 4.76 -17.10
C ASN A 209 -4.65 6.29 -16.91
N TYR A 210 -5.47 6.88 -16.02
CA TYR A 210 -5.44 8.33 -15.75
C TYR A 210 -4.14 8.76 -15.06
N VAL A 211 -3.66 8.00 -14.10
CA VAL A 211 -2.38 8.25 -13.43
C VAL A 211 -1.24 8.26 -14.45
N ASN A 212 -1.19 7.26 -15.33
CA ASN A 212 -0.13 7.13 -16.32
C ASN A 212 -0.19 8.21 -17.41
N GLN A 213 -1.39 8.60 -17.84
CA GLN A 213 -1.58 9.69 -18.82
C GLN A 213 -0.98 11.02 -18.34
N VAL A 214 -1.07 11.31 -17.05
CA VAL A 214 -0.63 12.59 -16.47
C VAL A 214 0.79 12.49 -15.89
N LEU A 215 1.06 11.49 -15.02
CA LEU A 215 2.30 11.37 -14.27
C LEU A 215 3.36 10.49 -14.94
N GLY A 216 2.98 9.64 -15.89
CA GLY A 216 3.90 8.75 -16.62
C GLY A 216 4.70 9.44 -17.73
N ARG A 217 4.35 10.68 -18.11
CA ARG A 217 4.95 11.39 -19.25
C ARG A 217 6.39 11.85 -19.03
N ASP A 218 6.82 11.99 -17.79
CA ASP A 218 8.19 12.40 -17.43
C ASP A 218 9.20 11.21 -17.47
N GLY A 219 8.92 10.16 -18.25
CA GLY A 219 9.73 8.93 -18.26
C GLY A 219 9.56 8.07 -17.00
N LYS A 220 8.60 8.38 -16.17
CA LYS A 220 8.28 7.67 -14.91
C LYS A 220 7.09 6.77 -15.14
N SER A 221 7.29 5.69 -15.89
CA SER A 221 6.25 4.70 -16.13
C SER A 221 6.08 3.76 -14.92
N PRO A 222 4.86 3.28 -14.65
CA PRO A 222 4.67 2.24 -13.65
C PRO A 222 5.37 0.96 -14.09
N VAL A 223 6.17 0.38 -13.22
CA VAL A 223 6.88 -0.88 -13.49
C VAL A 223 6.17 -2.09 -12.92
N GLY A 224 5.23 -1.88 -12.01
CA GLY A 224 4.44 -2.95 -11.40
C GLY A 224 3.76 -2.50 -10.11
N ALA A 225 3.01 -3.43 -9.51
CA ALA A 225 2.38 -3.26 -8.21
C ALA A 225 2.89 -4.30 -7.21
N LEU A 226 3.34 -3.82 -6.05
CA LEU A 226 3.88 -4.63 -4.98
C LEU A 226 2.87 -4.73 -3.83
N SER A 227 2.55 -5.95 -3.40
CA SER A 227 1.76 -6.17 -2.18
C SER A 227 2.66 -6.73 -1.08
N LEU A 228 2.68 -6.09 0.07
CA LEU A 228 3.30 -6.62 1.28
C LEU A 228 2.25 -7.40 2.08
N MET A 229 2.53 -8.67 2.33
CA MET A 229 1.78 -9.54 3.21
C MET A 229 2.54 -9.71 4.52
N ILE A 230 1.97 -9.25 5.62
CA ILE A 230 2.53 -9.43 6.96
C ILE A 230 1.97 -10.74 7.51
N GLN A 231 2.84 -11.73 7.61
CA GLN A 231 2.53 -13.09 8.06
C GLN A 231 3.06 -13.33 9.48
N GLU A 232 2.76 -14.48 10.06
CA GLU A 232 3.29 -14.86 11.37
C GLU A 232 4.80 -15.02 11.40
N ASP A 233 5.39 -15.47 10.31
CA ASP A 233 6.83 -15.68 10.10
C ASP A 233 7.57 -14.46 9.55
N GLY A 234 6.86 -13.38 9.23
CA GLY A 234 7.45 -12.12 8.80
C GLY A 234 6.80 -11.47 7.56
N PRO A 235 7.47 -10.46 6.98
CA PRO A 235 7.00 -9.78 5.78
C PRO A 235 7.29 -10.62 4.53
N LEU A 236 6.27 -10.79 3.67
CA LEU A 236 6.38 -11.40 2.36
C LEU A 236 5.85 -10.44 1.30
N PHE A 237 6.70 -10.05 0.36
CA PHE A 237 6.36 -9.18 -0.76
C PHE A 237 6.01 -10.00 -1.99
N ILE A 238 4.98 -9.58 -2.73
CA ILE A 238 4.52 -10.25 -3.96
C ILE A 238 4.43 -9.23 -5.08
N ALA A 239 5.06 -9.48 -6.23
CA ALA A 239 5.05 -8.66 -7.43
C ALA A 239 4.94 -9.53 -8.72
N ASP A 240 4.38 -9.02 -9.80
CA ASP A 240 3.50 -7.87 -9.96
C ASP A 240 2.05 -8.31 -9.76
N THR A 241 1.32 -7.64 -8.86
CA THR A 241 -0.04 -8.08 -8.49
C THR A 241 -1.16 -7.43 -9.31
N GLN A 242 -0.89 -6.40 -10.16
CA GLN A 242 -1.96 -5.61 -10.78
C GLN A 242 -1.67 -5.04 -12.18
N VAL A 243 -0.41 -4.81 -12.57
CA VAL A 243 -0.09 -3.91 -13.69
C VAL A 243 0.19 -4.65 -14.99
N ASN A 244 1.13 -5.59 -14.98
CA ASN A 244 1.62 -6.24 -16.19
C ASN A 244 1.08 -7.67 -16.30
N ALA A 245 -0.03 -7.86 -17.04
CA ALA A 245 -0.67 -9.18 -17.18
C ALA A 245 0.30 -10.25 -17.69
N VAL A 246 1.05 -9.92 -18.73
CA VAL A 246 2.07 -10.78 -19.35
C VAL A 246 3.37 -9.97 -19.51
N PRO A 247 4.16 -9.81 -18.43
CA PRO A 247 5.34 -8.94 -18.46
C PRO A 247 6.44 -9.50 -19.36
N THR A 248 7.17 -8.61 -20.01
CA THR A 248 8.43 -8.95 -20.70
C THR A 248 9.53 -9.24 -19.65
N PRO A 249 10.61 -9.94 -20.01
CA PRO A 249 11.76 -10.15 -19.12
C PRO A 249 12.31 -8.83 -18.53
N LEU A 250 12.34 -7.76 -19.32
CA LEU A 250 12.79 -6.45 -18.87
C LEU A 250 11.85 -5.87 -17.81
N GLN A 251 10.53 -5.95 -18.01
CA GLN A 251 9.52 -5.51 -17.02
C GLN A 251 9.59 -6.32 -15.74
N ILE A 252 9.88 -7.62 -15.81
CA ILE A 252 10.11 -8.46 -14.63
C ILE A 252 11.35 -7.97 -13.87
N ALA A 253 12.48 -7.77 -14.55
CA ALA A 253 13.70 -7.26 -13.92
C ALA A 253 13.49 -5.88 -13.29
N ASP A 254 12.77 -4.97 -13.95
CA ASP A 254 12.41 -3.65 -13.41
C ASP A 254 11.52 -3.76 -12.17
N SER A 255 10.53 -4.66 -12.20
CA SER A 255 9.65 -4.94 -11.07
C SER A 255 10.42 -5.51 -9.87
N ILE A 256 11.38 -6.40 -10.10
CA ILE A 256 12.28 -6.94 -9.08
C ILE A 256 13.09 -5.82 -8.42
N CYS A 257 13.74 -4.97 -9.21
CA CYS A 257 14.50 -3.83 -8.68
C CYS A 257 13.60 -2.85 -7.91
N GLY A 258 12.38 -2.63 -8.39
CA GLY A 258 11.37 -1.85 -7.70
C GLY A 258 10.97 -2.46 -6.35
N ALA A 259 10.68 -3.76 -6.34
CA ALA A 259 10.28 -4.48 -5.13
C ALA A 259 11.41 -4.48 -4.08
N ALA A 260 12.66 -4.70 -4.50
CA ALA A 260 13.82 -4.66 -3.61
C ALA A 260 13.98 -3.29 -2.93
N ARG A 261 13.86 -2.19 -3.69
CA ARG A 261 13.88 -0.83 -3.12
C ARG A 261 12.77 -0.60 -2.11
N HIS A 262 11.55 -1.08 -2.40
CA HIS A 262 10.44 -0.94 -1.48
C HIS A 262 10.60 -1.81 -0.23
N ALA A 263 11.14 -3.03 -0.32
CA ALA A 263 11.39 -3.88 0.84
C ALA A 263 12.34 -3.21 1.85
N ARG A 264 13.38 -2.53 1.37
CA ARG A 264 14.31 -1.77 2.21
C ARG A 264 13.64 -0.64 3.00
N ARG A 265 12.56 -0.04 2.49
CA ARG A 265 11.77 0.97 3.23
C ARG A 265 11.14 0.42 4.51
N PHE A 266 10.93 -0.88 4.55
CA PHE A 266 10.43 -1.58 5.73
C PHE A 266 11.57 -2.17 6.59
N GLY A 267 12.83 -1.82 6.30
CA GLY A 267 14.00 -2.37 6.97
C GLY A 267 14.28 -3.84 6.63
N VAL A 268 13.76 -4.33 5.51
CA VAL A 268 13.88 -5.73 5.06
C VAL A 268 14.95 -5.83 3.98
N GLU A 269 16.00 -6.64 4.22
CA GLU A 269 16.98 -6.97 3.18
C GLU A 269 16.37 -7.89 2.12
N PRO A 270 16.39 -7.49 0.84
CA PRO A 270 15.73 -8.23 -0.21
C PRO A 270 16.32 -9.62 -0.46
N LYS A 271 15.49 -10.65 -0.46
CA LYS A 271 15.76 -12.02 -0.87
C LYS A 271 14.72 -12.44 -1.89
N VAL A 272 15.07 -12.32 -3.18
CA VAL A 272 14.11 -12.43 -4.27
C VAL A 272 14.09 -13.86 -4.83
N ALA A 273 12.90 -14.45 -4.92
CA ALA A 273 12.68 -15.67 -5.67
C ALA A 273 11.83 -15.40 -6.92
N MET A 274 12.30 -15.86 -8.06
CA MET A 274 11.63 -15.76 -9.35
C MET A 274 10.80 -17.03 -9.56
N CYS A 275 9.49 -16.92 -9.32
CA CYS A 275 8.58 -18.05 -9.24
C CYS A 275 8.04 -18.49 -10.60
N SER A 276 8.10 -19.80 -10.84
CA SER A 276 7.57 -20.46 -12.03
C SER A 276 7.06 -21.88 -11.67
N HIS A 277 6.41 -22.52 -12.60
CA HIS A 277 6.12 -23.96 -12.53
C HIS A 277 7.36 -24.84 -12.77
N SER A 278 8.46 -24.26 -13.27
CA SER A 278 9.75 -24.92 -13.50
C SER A 278 10.70 -24.67 -12.31
N ASN A 279 11.60 -25.59 -12.07
CA ASN A 279 12.72 -25.46 -11.13
C ASN A 279 14.04 -25.56 -11.91
N PHE A 280 14.75 -24.44 -12.04
CA PHE A 280 16.09 -24.35 -12.62
C PHE A 280 16.23 -25.04 -14.00
N GLY A 281 15.23 -24.84 -14.86
CA GLY A 281 15.22 -25.37 -16.22
C GLY A 281 14.74 -26.82 -16.36
N ASN A 282 14.19 -27.46 -15.33
CA ASN A 282 13.69 -28.82 -15.42
C ASN A 282 12.47 -28.98 -16.35
N LEU A 283 11.74 -27.88 -16.61
CA LEU A 283 10.63 -27.83 -17.56
C LEU A 283 10.84 -26.67 -18.53
N ASP A 284 10.65 -26.92 -19.81
CA ASP A 284 10.69 -25.88 -20.83
C ASP A 284 9.32 -25.23 -21.00
N THR A 285 9.00 -24.29 -20.11
CA THR A 285 7.75 -23.53 -20.11
C THR A 285 7.99 -22.07 -20.50
N ASP A 286 6.95 -21.38 -21.00
CA ASP A 286 7.03 -19.94 -21.30
C ASP A 286 7.35 -19.13 -20.05
N SER A 287 6.76 -19.46 -18.91
CA SER A 287 7.06 -18.82 -17.63
C SER A 287 8.52 -19.02 -17.22
N GLY A 288 9.06 -20.24 -17.34
CA GLY A 288 10.44 -20.55 -17.03
C GLY A 288 11.42 -19.79 -17.93
N ARG A 289 11.22 -19.82 -19.26
CA ARG A 289 12.05 -19.06 -20.22
C ARG A 289 12.06 -17.57 -19.92
N ARG A 290 10.89 -17.01 -19.62
CA ARG A 290 10.74 -15.58 -19.29
C ARG A 290 11.49 -15.20 -18.01
N MET A 291 11.40 -16.04 -16.97
CA MET A 291 12.11 -15.81 -15.72
C MET A 291 13.62 -15.94 -15.88
N ARG A 292 14.12 -16.94 -16.63
CA ARG A 292 15.55 -17.07 -16.93
C ARG A 292 16.10 -15.86 -17.70
N ALA A 293 15.36 -15.37 -18.71
CA ALA A 293 15.76 -14.18 -19.44
C ALA A 293 15.76 -12.92 -18.54
N ALA A 294 14.86 -12.81 -17.57
CA ALA A 294 14.87 -11.72 -16.59
C ALA A 294 16.06 -11.84 -15.60
N LEU A 295 16.44 -13.05 -15.23
CA LEU A 295 17.61 -13.32 -14.39
C LEU A 295 18.91 -12.88 -15.11
N GLU A 296 19.06 -13.17 -16.39
CA GLU A 296 20.20 -12.71 -17.20
C GLU A 296 20.29 -11.17 -17.24
N ILE A 297 19.16 -10.47 -17.29
CA ILE A 297 19.13 -9.00 -17.22
C ILE A 297 19.60 -8.51 -15.84
N LEU A 298 19.21 -9.16 -14.74
CA LEU A 298 19.68 -8.82 -13.40
C LEU A 298 21.18 -9.09 -13.24
N ASP A 299 21.68 -10.19 -13.76
CA ASP A 299 23.12 -10.52 -13.78
C ASP A 299 23.92 -9.43 -14.52
N GLN A 300 23.43 -8.96 -15.67
CA GLN A 300 24.05 -7.87 -16.44
C GLN A 300 24.01 -6.52 -15.71
N ARG A 301 22.97 -6.26 -14.91
CA ARG A 301 22.83 -5.02 -14.13
C ARG A 301 23.73 -4.98 -12.88
N GLY A 302 24.20 -6.13 -12.40
CA GLY A 302 25.02 -6.22 -11.19
C GLY A 302 24.31 -5.68 -9.96
N VAL A 303 23.05 -6.09 -9.73
CA VAL A 303 22.22 -5.61 -8.60
C VAL A 303 22.84 -6.02 -7.24
N ASP A 304 22.58 -5.23 -6.22
CA ASP A 304 23.18 -5.31 -4.88
C ASP A 304 22.38 -6.15 -3.86
N PHE A 305 21.46 -6.97 -4.33
CA PHE A 305 20.63 -7.85 -3.51
C PHE A 305 20.64 -9.29 -4.04
N VAL A 306 20.25 -10.23 -3.19
CA VAL A 306 20.21 -11.67 -3.56
C VAL A 306 18.93 -11.99 -4.31
N TYR A 307 19.07 -12.65 -5.44
CA TYR A 307 17.97 -13.18 -6.26
C TYR A 307 18.31 -14.56 -6.81
N GLU A 308 17.29 -15.37 -7.04
CA GLU A 308 17.47 -16.75 -7.52
C GLU A 308 16.22 -17.21 -8.29
N GLY A 309 16.37 -18.14 -9.20
CA GLY A 309 15.29 -18.81 -9.93
C GLY A 309 15.71 -19.31 -11.30
N GLU A 310 14.76 -19.79 -12.10
CA GLU A 310 13.33 -19.90 -11.74
C GLU A 310 13.09 -21.11 -10.84
N MET A 311 12.11 -20.97 -9.94
CA MET A 311 11.77 -22.05 -9.01
C MET A 311 10.27 -22.04 -8.65
N SER A 312 9.77 -23.18 -8.17
CA SER A 312 8.43 -23.26 -7.58
C SER A 312 8.35 -22.49 -6.26
N ALA A 313 7.13 -22.04 -5.88
CA ALA A 313 6.94 -21.22 -4.70
C ALA A 313 7.31 -21.95 -3.38
N ASP A 314 7.14 -23.26 -3.32
CA ASP A 314 7.57 -24.09 -2.20
C ASP A 314 9.10 -24.12 -2.06
N ALA A 315 9.85 -24.28 -3.18
CA ALA A 315 11.31 -24.18 -3.18
C ALA A 315 11.79 -22.75 -2.82
N ALA A 316 11.02 -21.72 -3.14
CA ALA A 316 11.32 -20.34 -2.75
C ALA A 316 11.22 -20.13 -1.23
N LEU A 317 10.22 -20.73 -0.58
CA LEU A 317 9.89 -20.54 0.83
C LEU A 317 10.55 -21.57 1.74
N ASP A 318 10.82 -22.78 1.26
CA ASP A 318 11.50 -23.83 2.02
C ASP A 318 12.97 -24.01 1.56
N PRO A 319 13.95 -23.54 2.37
CA PRO A 319 15.37 -23.69 2.03
C PRO A 319 15.84 -25.14 1.94
N VAL A 320 15.24 -26.05 2.71
CA VAL A 320 15.63 -27.48 2.70
C VAL A 320 15.19 -28.12 1.39
N LEU A 321 13.96 -27.85 0.97
CA LEU A 321 13.46 -28.30 -0.32
C LEU A 321 14.30 -27.75 -1.46
N ARG A 322 14.59 -26.43 -1.45
CA ARG A 322 15.41 -25.79 -2.49
C ARG A 322 16.80 -26.40 -2.61
N GLN A 323 17.48 -26.65 -1.49
CA GLN A 323 18.82 -27.26 -1.52
C GLN A 323 18.83 -28.68 -2.08
N ARG A 324 17.75 -29.45 -1.95
CA ARG A 324 17.60 -30.75 -2.59
C ARG A 324 17.47 -30.65 -4.11
N VAL A 325 16.75 -29.58 -4.58
CA VAL A 325 16.54 -29.37 -6.02
C VAL A 325 17.76 -28.71 -6.65
N PHE A 326 18.36 -27.73 -5.97
CA PHE A 326 19.52 -26.98 -6.46
C PHE A 326 20.50 -26.62 -5.34
N PRO A 327 21.47 -27.50 -5.03
CA PRO A 327 22.44 -27.29 -3.93
C PRO A 327 23.30 -26.03 -4.07
N ALA A 328 23.55 -25.56 -5.30
CA ALA A 328 24.39 -24.38 -5.59
C ALA A 328 23.63 -23.08 -5.57
N THR A 329 22.44 -23.03 -4.98
CA THR A 329 21.59 -21.81 -4.92
C THR A 329 22.28 -20.62 -4.27
N ARG A 330 22.15 -19.45 -4.87
CA ARG A 330 22.62 -18.15 -4.31
C ARG A 330 21.78 -17.70 -3.11
N LEU A 331 20.52 -18.13 -3.02
CA LEU A 331 19.57 -17.70 -2.01
C LEU A 331 19.75 -18.46 -0.70
N GLN A 332 20.04 -17.76 0.39
CA GLN A 332 20.17 -18.32 1.73
C GLN A 332 18.91 -18.02 2.57
N GLY A 333 18.33 -19.08 3.18
CA GLY A 333 17.07 -18.97 3.92
C GLY A 333 15.84 -18.86 3.01
N ALA A 334 14.67 -18.57 3.54
CA ALA A 334 13.46 -18.34 2.76
C ALA A 334 13.53 -17.02 2.00
N ALA A 335 12.91 -16.97 0.82
CA ALA A 335 12.67 -15.73 0.10
C ALA A 335 11.68 -14.86 0.86
N ASN A 336 11.85 -13.53 0.76
CA ASN A 336 10.90 -12.56 1.29
C ASN A 336 10.27 -11.69 0.18
N ILE A 337 10.70 -11.87 -1.08
CA ILE A 337 10.08 -11.27 -2.26
C ILE A 337 9.83 -12.38 -3.26
N LEU A 338 8.56 -12.61 -3.61
CA LEU A 338 8.16 -13.54 -4.66
C LEU A 338 7.73 -12.75 -5.90
N VAL A 339 8.34 -13.06 -7.03
CA VAL A 339 7.99 -12.46 -8.32
C VAL A 339 7.50 -13.54 -9.26
N PHE A 340 6.36 -13.30 -9.89
CA PHE A 340 5.69 -14.27 -10.75
C PHE A 340 5.77 -13.85 -12.22
N ALA A 341 5.79 -14.85 -13.11
CA ALA A 341 5.85 -14.63 -14.56
C ALA A 341 4.56 -14.01 -15.14
N TYR A 342 3.46 -14.10 -14.39
CA TYR A 342 2.14 -13.60 -14.78
C TYR A 342 1.43 -12.98 -13.59
N THR A 343 0.72 -11.88 -13.83
CA THR A 343 -0.06 -11.17 -12.79
C THR A 343 -1.16 -12.07 -12.18
N ASP A 344 -1.76 -12.95 -12.95
CA ASP A 344 -2.78 -13.88 -12.45
C ASP A 344 -2.23 -14.76 -11.32
N ALA A 345 -1.01 -15.31 -11.48
CA ALA A 345 -0.38 -16.12 -10.45
C ALA A 345 -0.07 -15.31 -9.18
N ALA A 346 0.47 -14.10 -9.34
CA ALA A 346 0.76 -13.20 -8.23
C ALA A 346 -0.51 -12.77 -7.50
N ASN A 347 -1.57 -12.42 -8.24
CA ASN A 347 -2.85 -11.96 -7.70
C ASN A 347 -3.56 -13.09 -6.91
N VAL A 348 -3.60 -14.30 -7.47
CA VAL A 348 -4.18 -15.47 -6.79
C VAL A 348 -3.39 -15.80 -5.52
N ALA A 349 -2.06 -15.85 -5.57
CA ALA A 349 -1.22 -16.11 -4.40
C ALA A 349 -1.47 -15.06 -3.30
N ARG A 350 -1.47 -13.77 -3.65
CA ARG A 350 -1.79 -12.66 -2.73
C ARG A 350 -3.17 -12.84 -2.07
N ASN A 351 -4.20 -13.12 -2.86
CA ASN A 351 -5.55 -13.27 -2.34
C ASN A 351 -5.67 -14.48 -1.41
N MET A 352 -5.04 -15.60 -1.74
CA MET A 352 -5.02 -16.79 -0.88
C MET A 352 -4.34 -16.52 0.46
N LEU A 353 -3.18 -15.86 0.45
CA LEU A 353 -2.46 -15.49 1.66
C LEU A 353 -3.26 -14.54 2.54
N LYS A 354 -3.92 -13.53 1.93
CA LYS A 354 -4.76 -12.58 2.65
C LYS A 354 -5.92 -13.26 3.39
N PHE A 355 -6.65 -14.16 2.72
CA PHE A 355 -7.88 -14.73 3.28
C PHE A 355 -7.69 -16.05 4.01
N LYS A 356 -6.71 -16.88 3.64
CA LYS A 356 -6.50 -18.18 4.25
C LYS A 356 -5.41 -18.20 5.32
N ALA A 357 -4.33 -17.46 5.10
CA ALA A 357 -3.23 -17.39 6.05
C ALA A 357 -3.37 -16.21 7.04
N GLY A 358 -4.47 -15.46 7.00
CA GLY A 358 -4.70 -14.33 7.91
C GLY A 358 -3.70 -13.19 7.77
N GLY A 359 -3.04 -13.08 6.61
CA GLY A 359 -2.04 -12.04 6.35
C GLY A 359 -2.65 -10.64 6.30
N LEU A 360 -2.05 -9.70 7.02
CA LEU A 360 -2.38 -8.29 6.89
C LEU A 360 -1.71 -7.73 5.63
N GLU A 361 -2.49 -7.16 4.73
CA GLU A 361 -1.97 -6.57 3.51
C GLU A 361 -1.66 -5.08 3.67
N VAL A 362 -0.46 -4.66 3.19
CA VAL A 362 -0.11 -3.27 2.92
C VAL A 362 0.12 -3.13 1.42
N GLY A 363 -0.69 -2.30 0.78
CA GLY A 363 -0.64 -2.13 -0.68
C GLY A 363 -2.02 -2.22 -1.34
N PRO A 364 -2.03 -2.38 -2.70
CA PRO A 364 -0.88 -2.45 -3.61
C PRO A 364 -0.06 -1.16 -3.67
N ILE A 365 1.25 -1.27 -3.67
CA ILE A 365 2.21 -0.16 -3.78
C ILE A 365 2.56 -0.01 -5.26
N LEU A 366 2.22 1.10 -5.89
CA LEU A 366 2.57 1.34 -7.28
C LEU A 366 4.06 1.70 -7.39
N MET A 367 4.81 0.89 -8.11
CA MET A 367 6.25 1.06 -8.32
C MET A 367 6.54 1.84 -9.62
N GLY A 368 7.66 2.57 -9.66
CA GLY A 368 8.12 3.29 -10.86
C GLY A 368 7.68 4.74 -10.96
N MET A 369 6.67 5.18 -10.22
CA MET A 369 6.12 6.55 -10.26
C MET A 369 6.80 7.54 -9.30
N ALA A 370 8.04 7.25 -8.87
CA ALA A 370 8.78 8.06 -7.90
C ALA A 370 7.97 8.37 -6.61
N ASN A 371 7.13 7.45 -6.18
CA ASN A 371 6.23 7.59 -5.01
C ASN A 371 5.23 8.76 -5.13
N ARG A 372 4.85 9.14 -6.36
CA ARG A 372 3.91 10.25 -6.62
C ARG A 372 2.45 9.79 -6.70
N ALA A 373 2.21 8.50 -6.87
CA ALA A 373 0.87 7.93 -6.95
C ALA A 373 0.82 6.51 -6.39
N HIS A 374 -0.27 6.19 -5.69
CA HIS A 374 -0.61 4.84 -5.29
C HIS A 374 -2.08 4.56 -5.61
N ILE A 375 -2.34 3.35 -6.07
CA ILE A 375 -3.69 2.88 -6.41
C ILE A 375 -3.99 1.72 -5.47
N VAL A 376 -5.00 1.90 -4.63
CA VAL A 376 -5.48 0.85 -3.74
C VAL A 376 -6.58 0.02 -4.40
N THR A 377 -7.11 -0.97 -3.69
CA THR A 377 -8.24 -1.77 -4.17
C THR A 377 -9.49 -1.49 -3.34
N PRO A 378 -10.71 -1.75 -3.86
CA PRO A 378 -11.94 -1.55 -3.10
C PRO A 378 -12.03 -2.30 -1.76
N ALA A 379 -11.16 -3.29 -1.54
CA ALA A 379 -11.07 -4.04 -0.28
C ALA A 379 -10.16 -3.35 0.78
N ILE A 380 -9.66 -2.13 0.50
CA ILE A 380 -8.82 -1.38 1.45
C ILE A 380 -9.62 -0.98 2.69
N THR A 381 -8.96 -1.04 3.85
CA THR A 381 -9.51 -0.59 5.14
C THR A 381 -9.03 0.82 5.47
N PRO A 382 -9.65 1.54 6.44
CA PRO A 382 -9.14 2.82 6.93
C PRO A 382 -7.69 2.73 7.42
N ARG A 383 -7.32 1.65 8.12
CA ARG A 383 -5.94 1.40 8.54
C ARG A 383 -5.00 1.16 7.36
N GLY A 384 -5.47 0.44 6.33
CA GLY A 384 -4.73 0.27 5.08
C GLY A 384 -4.45 1.61 4.38
N LEU A 385 -5.43 2.51 4.35
CA LEU A 385 -5.27 3.87 3.79
C LEU A 385 -4.26 4.71 4.59
N LEU A 386 -4.28 4.63 5.92
CA LEU A 386 -3.28 5.27 6.78
C LEU A 386 -1.87 4.74 6.47
N ASN A 387 -1.71 3.42 6.36
CA ASN A 387 -0.42 2.81 5.98
C ASN A 387 0.05 3.29 4.59
N MET A 388 -0.87 3.38 3.62
CA MET A 388 -0.56 3.90 2.29
C MET A 388 -0.22 5.39 2.30
N CYS A 389 -0.85 6.19 3.18
CA CYS A 389 -0.51 7.59 3.37
C CYS A 389 0.92 7.74 3.92
N ALA A 390 1.30 6.97 4.92
CA ALA A 390 2.67 6.94 5.43
C ALA A 390 3.68 6.56 4.35
N LEU A 391 3.37 5.55 3.52
CA LEU A 391 4.20 5.18 2.37
C LEU A 391 4.31 6.32 1.34
N ALA A 392 3.19 6.97 0.99
CA ALA A 392 3.19 8.10 0.07
C ALA A 392 3.97 9.30 0.63
N GLY A 393 3.92 9.50 1.95
CA GLY A 393 4.67 10.52 2.68
C GLY A 393 6.20 10.32 2.68
N THR A 394 6.67 9.10 2.42
CA THR A 394 8.11 8.77 2.52
C THR A 394 8.80 8.90 1.15
N PRO A 395 9.82 9.75 0.97
CA PRO A 395 10.56 9.83 -0.29
C PRO A 395 11.35 8.55 -0.57
N LEU A 396 11.44 8.15 -1.85
CA LEU A 396 12.24 6.97 -2.26
C LEU A 396 13.75 7.17 -2.13
N HIS A 397 14.21 8.44 -2.09
CA HIS A 397 15.64 8.79 -2.11
C HIS A 397 16.40 8.46 -0.81
N HIS A 398 15.71 8.14 0.28
CA HIS A 398 16.35 7.78 1.57
C HIS A 398 16.77 6.31 1.66
N TYR A 399 16.54 5.49 0.61
CA TYR A 399 16.80 4.05 0.62
C TYR A 399 17.60 3.61 -0.64
N GLY A 400 18.47 4.50 -1.10
CA GLY A 400 19.44 4.20 -2.18
C GLY A 400 20.68 3.53 -1.66
#